data_2c3f31a394983ce575896142a58ab2b7
#
_entry.id   2c3f31a394983ce575896142a58ab2b7
#
_cell.length_a   1.000
_cell.length_b   1.000
_cell.length_c   1.000
_cell.angle_alpha   90.00
_cell.angle_beta   90.00
_cell.angle_gamma   90.00
#
_symmetry.space_group_name_H-M   'P 1'
#
loop_
_entity.id
_entity.type
_entity.pdbx_description
1 polymer ?
#
loop_
_entity_poly.entity_id
_entity_poly.type
_entity_poly.pdbx_seq_one_letter_code
_entity_poly.pdbx_strand_id
1 'polypeptide(L)'
;MIIRLALAASLAAALFVPVAAQVTKQEIAGVRNYSRVDATVGCGGATDPAAMAALKKEGFASVINLRLASEEGANVEAGRAAAQAAGLKYIHLPFSAASPDPKVIDSFLVAVADRANQPVYIHCGSASRVGGVWMIKRALRDGWPIEKALAEAQAIGLNNAALTTFATNYINSHK
;
A
#
# COMPACT_ATOMS: atom_id res chain seq x y z
N MET A 1 -64.90 6.92 -28.31
CA MET A 1 -63.50 7.32 -28.67
C MET A 1 -62.72 7.36 -27.39
N ILE A 2 -61.99 6.28 -27.07
CA ILE A 2 -61.27 6.08 -25.82
C ILE A 2 -59.79 6.33 -26.10
N ILE A 3 -59.23 7.43 -25.55
CA ILE A 3 -57.83 7.80 -25.67
C ILE A 3 -57.07 7.05 -24.61
N ARG A 4 -56.18 6.09 -25.02
CA ARG A 4 -55.23 5.40 -24.12
C ARG A 4 -53.97 6.27 -24.00
N LEU A 5 -53.74 6.84 -22.81
CA LEU A 5 -52.47 7.46 -22.45
C LEU A 5 -51.47 6.33 -22.13
N ALA A 6 -50.40 6.21 -22.91
CA ALA A 6 -49.26 5.35 -22.60
C ALA A 6 -48.28 6.16 -21.70
N LEU A 7 -48.09 5.71 -20.47
CA LEU A 7 -47.11 6.24 -19.55
C LEU A 7 -45.76 5.58 -19.84
N ALA A 8 -44.81 6.31 -20.42
CA ALA A 8 -43.45 5.83 -20.62
C ALA A 8 -42.65 6.06 -19.31
N ALA A 9 -42.34 4.99 -18.61
CA ALA A 9 -41.47 5.02 -17.44
C ALA A 9 -40.02 5.02 -17.91
N SER A 10 -39.32 6.13 -17.81
CA SER A 10 -37.88 6.24 -18.10
C SER A 10 -37.11 5.71 -16.90
N LEU A 11 -36.50 4.54 -17.06
CA LEU A 11 -35.59 3.95 -16.05
C LEU A 11 -34.22 4.63 -16.17
N ALA A 12 -33.92 5.59 -15.31
CA ALA A 12 -32.60 6.20 -15.20
C ALA A 12 -31.64 5.20 -14.52
N ALA A 13 -30.81 4.54 -15.29
CA ALA A 13 -29.70 3.72 -14.74
C ALA A 13 -28.65 4.66 -14.14
N ALA A 14 -28.58 4.73 -12.82
CA ALA A 14 -27.49 5.41 -12.11
C ALA A 14 -26.19 4.63 -12.37
N LEU A 15 -25.30 5.21 -13.17
CA LEU A 15 -23.93 4.70 -13.35
C LEU A 15 -23.18 4.92 -12.02
N PHE A 16 -23.04 3.86 -11.24
CA PHE A 16 -22.12 3.83 -10.11
C PHE A 16 -20.70 3.85 -10.67
N VAL A 17 -20.08 5.02 -10.79
CA VAL A 17 -18.64 5.14 -11.01
C VAL A 17 -17.98 4.84 -9.67
N PRO A 18 -17.21 3.75 -9.53
CA PRO A 18 -16.49 3.52 -8.30
C PRO A 18 -15.48 4.65 -8.11
N VAL A 19 -15.66 5.46 -7.08
CA VAL A 19 -14.64 6.43 -6.65
C VAL A 19 -13.43 5.60 -6.26
N ALA A 20 -12.38 5.63 -7.08
CA ALA A 20 -11.10 5.03 -6.72
C ALA A 20 -10.67 5.67 -5.38
N ALA A 21 -10.34 4.83 -4.39
CA ALA A 21 -9.84 5.32 -3.11
C ALA A 21 -8.64 6.24 -3.39
N GLN A 22 -8.77 7.50 -3.06
CA GLN A 22 -7.73 8.49 -3.29
C GLN A 22 -6.75 8.41 -2.13
N VAL A 23 -5.44 8.24 -2.42
CA VAL A 23 -4.38 8.28 -1.41
C VAL A 23 -4.48 9.59 -0.63
N THR A 24 -4.71 9.50 0.67
CA THR A 24 -4.83 10.67 1.54
C THR A 24 -3.56 10.84 2.35
N LYS A 25 -2.89 11.97 2.17
CA LYS A 25 -1.75 12.36 3.00
C LYS A 25 -2.23 12.81 4.36
N GLN A 26 -1.60 12.27 5.40
CA GLN A 26 -1.89 12.58 6.80
C GLN A 26 -0.58 12.62 7.58
N GLU A 27 -0.64 13.09 8.83
CA GLU A 27 0.53 13.14 9.71
C GLU A 27 0.35 12.19 10.89
N ILE A 28 1.37 11.36 11.13
CA ILE A 28 1.55 10.58 12.35
C ILE A 28 2.94 10.95 12.90
N ALA A 29 3.01 11.36 14.13
CA ALA A 29 4.28 11.69 14.79
C ALA A 29 5.26 10.52 14.71
N GLY A 30 6.49 10.78 14.26
CA GLY A 30 7.52 9.76 14.05
C GLY A 30 7.36 8.92 12.76
N VAL A 31 6.42 9.26 11.88
CA VAL A 31 6.24 8.62 10.57
C VAL A 31 6.45 9.62 9.46
N ARG A 32 7.48 9.41 8.66
CA ARG A 32 7.75 10.24 7.49
C ARG A 32 6.79 9.90 6.35
N ASN A 33 6.22 10.91 5.69
CA ASN A 33 5.43 10.77 4.46
C ASN A 33 4.29 9.73 4.59
N TYR A 34 3.54 9.79 5.70
CA TYR A 34 2.42 8.88 5.91
C TYR A 34 1.28 9.15 4.92
N SER A 35 0.67 8.09 4.46
CA SER A 35 -0.50 8.10 3.59
C SER A 35 -1.48 7.00 3.97
N ARG A 36 -2.77 7.30 4.03
CA ARG A 36 -3.81 6.28 4.02
C ARG A 36 -4.19 6.00 2.57
N VAL A 37 -4.08 4.73 2.16
CA VAL A 37 -4.39 4.30 0.78
C VAL A 37 -5.86 3.89 0.68
N ASP A 38 -6.29 3.07 1.65
CA ASP A 38 -7.70 2.66 1.80
C ASP A 38 -7.96 2.21 3.25
N ALA A 39 -9.12 1.60 3.50
CA ALA A 39 -9.48 1.13 4.84
C ALA A 39 -8.54 0.03 5.38
N THR A 40 -7.84 -0.69 4.49
CA THR A 40 -7.00 -1.84 4.86
C THR A 40 -5.51 -1.55 4.84
N VAL A 41 -5.08 -0.42 4.26
CA VAL A 41 -3.66 -0.13 4.03
C VAL A 41 -3.28 1.31 4.34
N GLY A 42 -2.21 1.46 5.10
CA GLY A 42 -1.45 2.69 5.27
C GLY A 42 -0.01 2.50 4.79
N CYS A 43 0.59 3.57 4.28
CA CYS A 43 1.95 3.57 3.76
C CYS A 43 2.77 4.69 4.36
N GLY A 44 4.09 4.48 4.50
CA GLY A 44 4.98 5.53 5.01
C GLY A 44 6.45 5.34 4.65
N GLY A 45 7.24 6.31 5.02
CA GLY A 45 8.69 6.31 4.94
C GLY A 45 9.35 5.84 6.24
N ALA A 46 10.44 6.49 6.63
CA ALA A 46 11.12 6.21 7.89
C ALA A 46 10.12 6.35 9.05
N THR A 47 10.15 5.35 9.93
CA THR A 47 9.19 5.23 11.04
C THR A 47 9.97 4.98 12.32
N ASP A 48 9.79 5.86 13.28
CA ASP A 48 10.40 5.70 14.59
C ASP A 48 9.74 4.55 15.36
N PRO A 49 10.49 3.76 16.14
CA PRO A 49 9.90 2.74 17.00
C PRO A 49 8.79 3.30 17.92
N ALA A 50 8.93 4.51 18.41
CA ALA A 50 7.92 5.16 19.26
C ALA A 50 6.57 5.38 18.56
N ALA A 51 6.53 5.45 17.22
CA ALA A 51 5.30 5.61 16.45
C ALA A 51 4.39 4.36 16.44
N MET A 52 4.91 3.18 16.85
CA MET A 52 4.14 1.92 16.78
C MET A 52 2.85 1.97 17.62
N ALA A 53 2.88 2.64 18.77
CA ALA A 53 1.67 2.80 19.59
C ALA A 53 0.61 3.69 18.91
N ALA A 54 1.03 4.73 18.18
CA ALA A 54 0.13 5.57 17.40
C ALA A 54 -0.46 4.79 16.22
N LEU A 55 0.35 4.02 15.49
CA LEU A 55 -0.11 3.16 14.41
C LEU A 55 -1.15 2.12 14.92
N LYS A 56 -0.96 1.57 16.11
CA LYS A 56 -1.97 0.69 16.73
C LYS A 56 -3.29 1.42 17.00
N LYS A 57 -3.24 2.66 17.48
CA LYS A 57 -4.44 3.49 17.71
C LYS A 57 -5.16 3.82 16.40
N GLU A 58 -4.44 3.95 15.29
CA GLU A 58 -4.99 4.10 13.94
C GLU A 58 -5.67 2.82 13.41
N GLY A 59 -5.67 1.74 14.19
CA GLY A 59 -6.38 0.49 13.90
C GLY A 59 -5.57 -0.52 13.11
N PHE A 60 -4.26 -0.32 12.90
CA PHE A 60 -3.45 -1.31 12.20
C PHE A 60 -3.31 -2.60 13.04
N ALA A 61 -3.30 -3.74 12.34
CA ALA A 61 -3.05 -5.06 12.91
C ALA A 61 -1.58 -5.47 12.75
N SER A 62 -0.94 -5.03 11.68
CA SER A 62 0.43 -5.40 11.37
C SER A 62 1.24 -4.27 10.74
N VAL A 63 2.56 -4.46 10.76
CA VAL A 63 3.56 -3.60 10.12
C VAL A 63 4.42 -4.45 9.20
N ILE A 64 4.59 -4.01 7.94
CA ILE A 64 5.57 -4.56 7.01
C ILE A 64 6.69 -3.53 6.85
N ASN A 65 7.91 -3.91 7.22
CA ASN A 65 9.11 -3.10 7.06
C ASN A 65 9.94 -3.58 5.86
N LEU A 66 10.13 -2.71 4.86
CA LEU A 66 10.92 -2.98 3.66
C LEU A 66 12.37 -2.46 3.76
N ARG A 67 12.79 -1.89 4.89
CA ARG A 67 14.15 -1.37 5.03
C ARG A 67 15.17 -2.50 5.19
N LEU A 68 16.35 -2.30 4.61
CA LEU A 68 17.50 -3.16 4.93
C LEU A 68 17.95 -2.84 6.36
N ALA A 69 18.38 -3.83 7.11
CA ALA A 69 18.89 -3.63 8.47
C ALA A 69 20.17 -2.76 8.51
N SER A 70 20.93 -2.74 7.39
CA SER A 70 22.13 -1.93 7.22
C SER A 70 21.87 -0.45 6.90
N GLU A 71 20.62 -0.06 6.64
CA GLU A 71 20.29 1.36 6.38
C GLU A 71 20.40 2.18 7.67
N GLU A 72 21.01 3.35 7.56
CA GLU A 72 21.10 4.29 8.69
C GLU A 72 19.70 4.59 9.26
N GLY A 73 19.53 4.47 10.56
CA GLY A 73 18.27 4.68 11.26
C GLY A 73 17.18 3.64 10.93
N ALA A 74 17.52 2.47 10.38
CA ALA A 74 16.54 1.40 10.14
C ALA A 74 15.93 0.85 11.43
N ASN A 75 16.77 0.72 12.47
CA ASN A 75 16.36 0.29 13.82
C ASN A 75 15.41 -0.91 13.84
N VAL A 76 15.67 -1.93 13.01
CA VAL A 76 14.74 -3.04 12.73
C VAL A 76 14.32 -3.75 14.01
N GLU A 77 15.26 -4.07 14.90
CA GLU A 77 14.97 -4.80 16.13
C GLU A 77 14.21 -3.92 17.15
N ALA A 78 14.57 -2.64 17.27
CA ALA A 78 13.82 -1.71 18.11
C ALA A 78 12.38 -1.51 17.57
N GLY A 79 12.22 -1.41 16.25
CA GLY A 79 10.89 -1.36 15.60
C GLY A 79 10.07 -2.61 15.86
N ARG A 80 10.68 -3.79 15.77
CA ARG A 80 10.05 -5.09 16.08
C ARG A 80 9.59 -5.14 17.55
N ALA A 81 10.46 -4.79 18.49
CA ALA A 81 10.13 -4.80 19.91
C ALA A 81 8.99 -3.82 20.24
N ALA A 82 9.03 -2.61 19.68
CA ALA A 82 7.99 -1.61 19.87
C ALA A 82 6.65 -2.03 19.24
N ALA A 83 6.67 -2.64 18.06
CA ALA A 83 5.46 -3.18 17.43
C ALA A 83 4.83 -4.28 18.27
N GLN A 84 5.62 -5.23 18.77
CA GLN A 84 5.15 -6.28 19.67
C GLN A 84 4.57 -5.72 20.96
N ALA A 85 5.25 -4.75 21.59
CA ALA A 85 4.75 -4.09 22.79
C ALA A 85 3.41 -3.36 22.55
N ALA A 86 3.20 -2.84 21.34
CA ALA A 86 1.94 -2.20 20.93
C ALA A 86 0.86 -3.21 20.49
N GLY A 87 1.16 -4.51 20.45
CA GLY A 87 0.23 -5.54 19.95
C GLY A 87 0.05 -5.52 18.43
N LEU A 88 1.10 -5.15 17.70
CA LEU A 88 1.19 -5.21 16.24
C LEU A 88 2.02 -6.42 15.81
N LYS A 89 1.58 -7.15 14.80
CA LYS A 89 2.42 -8.14 14.12
C LYS A 89 3.48 -7.41 13.29
N TYR A 90 4.74 -7.80 13.41
CA TYR A 90 5.84 -7.18 12.66
C TYR A 90 6.43 -8.14 11.65
N ILE A 91 6.42 -7.76 10.38
CA ILE A 91 6.90 -8.53 9.23
C ILE A 91 8.06 -7.77 8.61
N HIS A 92 9.25 -8.34 8.60
CA HIS A 92 10.42 -7.74 7.97
C HIS A 92 10.69 -8.40 6.62
N LEU A 93 10.55 -7.63 5.54
CA LEU A 93 10.79 -8.02 4.15
C LEU A 93 11.82 -7.06 3.54
N PRO A 94 13.12 -7.24 3.83
CA PRO A 94 14.15 -6.32 3.37
C PRO A 94 14.19 -6.27 1.83
N PHE A 95 13.91 -5.10 1.25
CA PHE A 95 13.82 -4.89 -0.18
C PHE A 95 14.75 -3.76 -0.63
N SER A 96 15.72 -4.07 -1.50
CA SER A 96 16.65 -3.11 -2.08
C SER A 96 16.10 -2.54 -3.39
N ALA A 97 16.01 -1.22 -3.51
CA ALA A 97 15.68 -0.57 -4.77
C ALA A 97 16.84 -0.63 -5.80
N ALA A 98 18.09 -0.78 -5.33
CA ALA A 98 19.28 -0.89 -6.21
C ALA A 98 19.46 -2.31 -6.77
N SER A 99 18.98 -3.32 -6.05
CA SER A 99 19.03 -4.72 -6.46
C SER A 99 17.74 -5.41 -6.02
N PRO A 100 16.64 -5.18 -6.74
CA PRO A 100 15.33 -5.73 -6.38
C PRO A 100 15.31 -7.26 -6.51
N ASP A 101 14.93 -7.96 -5.44
CA ASP A 101 14.77 -9.41 -5.42
C ASP A 101 13.29 -9.78 -5.67
N PRO A 102 12.97 -10.50 -6.76
CA PRO A 102 11.61 -10.97 -7.06
C PRO A 102 10.99 -11.80 -5.92
N LYS A 103 11.78 -12.60 -5.20
CA LYS A 103 11.28 -13.43 -4.08
C LYS A 103 10.73 -12.60 -2.92
N VAL A 104 11.26 -11.39 -2.72
CA VAL A 104 10.71 -10.48 -1.71
C VAL A 104 9.35 -9.94 -2.15
N ILE A 105 9.16 -9.72 -3.47
CA ILE A 105 7.84 -9.34 -4.02
C ILE A 105 6.82 -10.46 -3.79
N ASP A 106 7.18 -11.71 -4.06
CA ASP A 106 6.28 -12.86 -3.82
C ASP A 106 5.87 -12.95 -2.34
N SER A 107 6.84 -12.81 -1.43
CA SER A 107 6.59 -12.79 0.01
C SER A 107 5.70 -11.62 0.43
N PHE A 108 5.92 -10.45 -0.16
CA PHE A 108 5.09 -9.26 0.07
C PHE A 108 3.64 -9.48 -0.39
N LEU A 109 3.44 -10.03 -1.59
CA LEU A 109 2.11 -10.31 -2.13
C LEU A 109 1.33 -11.31 -1.26
N VAL A 110 2.01 -12.30 -0.71
CA VAL A 110 1.41 -13.23 0.27
C VAL A 110 1.04 -12.50 1.57
N ALA A 111 1.96 -11.71 2.11
CA ALA A 111 1.76 -11.03 3.38
C ALA A 111 0.60 -10.03 3.36
N VAL A 112 0.44 -9.26 2.26
CA VAL A 112 -0.65 -8.27 2.15
C VAL A 112 -2.00 -8.89 1.80
N ALA A 113 -2.02 -10.11 1.23
CA ALA A 113 -3.25 -10.85 0.94
C ALA A 113 -3.84 -11.53 2.19
N ASP A 114 -3.02 -11.81 3.18
CA ASP A 114 -3.45 -12.43 4.44
C ASP A 114 -4.33 -11.46 5.25
N ARG A 115 -5.60 -11.79 5.39
CA ARG A 115 -6.57 -11.00 6.18
C ARG A 115 -6.18 -10.84 7.65
N ALA A 116 -5.41 -11.79 8.21
CA ALA A 116 -4.92 -11.70 9.58
C ALA A 116 -3.88 -10.58 9.76
N ASN A 117 -3.31 -10.06 8.68
CA ASN A 117 -2.39 -8.93 8.71
C ASN A 117 -3.09 -7.58 8.52
N GLN A 118 -4.38 -7.55 8.20
CA GLN A 118 -5.11 -6.32 7.86
C GLN A 118 -5.85 -5.73 9.06
N PRO A 119 -5.94 -4.39 9.15
CA PRO A 119 -5.28 -3.37 8.32
C PRO A 119 -3.76 -3.38 8.49
N VAL A 120 -3.01 -3.23 7.38
CA VAL A 120 -1.54 -3.29 7.37
C VAL A 120 -0.91 -1.92 7.15
N TYR A 121 0.12 -1.59 7.94
CA TYR A 121 0.98 -0.46 7.70
C TYR A 121 2.28 -0.92 7.03
N ILE A 122 2.64 -0.31 5.89
CA ILE A 122 3.82 -0.67 5.11
C ILE A 122 4.78 0.52 5.06
N HIS A 123 6.06 0.29 5.39
CA HIS A 123 7.02 1.39 5.38
C HIS A 123 8.39 1.00 4.81
N CYS A 124 9.15 2.05 4.41
CA CYS A 124 10.55 1.95 4.03
C CYS A 124 11.31 3.21 4.49
N GLY A 125 12.27 3.75 3.73
CA GLY A 125 12.98 5.00 4.07
C GLY A 125 12.23 6.28 3.68
N SER A 126 11.57 6.29 2.51
CA SER A 126 10.93 7.49 1.93
C SER A 126 9.50 7.28 1.41
N ALA A 127 8.97 6.07 1.51
CA ALA A 127 7.76 5.55 0.87
C ALA A 127 7.93 5.14 -0.61
N SER A 128 9.06 5.41 -1.26
CA SER A 128 9.24 5.07 -2.68
C SER A 128 9.21 3.56 -2.96
N ARG A 129 9.90 2.74 -2.15
CA ARG A 129 9.85 1.27 -2.26
C ARG A 129 8.44 0.74 -2.00
N VAL A 130 7.73 1.32 -1.02
CA VAL A 130 6.34 0.97 -0.75
C VAL A 130 5.48 1.18 -1.98
N GLY A 131 5.58 2.36 -2.63
CA GLY A 131 4.86 2.64 -3.87
C GLY A 131 5.16 1.62 -4.96
N GLY A 132 6.45 1.24 -5.15
CA GLY A 132 6.85 0.26 -6.16
C GLY A 132 6.25 -1.13 -5.95
N VAL A 133 6.34 -1.69 -4.74
CA VAL A 133 5.75 -3.02 -4.46
C VAL A 133 4.22 -2.97 -4.45
N TRP A 134 3.63 -1.82 -4.07
CA TRP A 134 2.18 -1.62 -4.09
C TRP A 134 1.62 -1.53 -5.52
N MET A 135 2.35 -0.88 -6.45
CA MET A 135 2.04 -0.89 -7.89
C MET A 135 1.90 -2.31 -8.42
N ILE A 136 2.85 -3.18 -8.07
CA ILE A 136 2.82 -4.60 -8.46
C ILE A 136 1.57 -5.28 -7.89
N LYS A 137 1.27 -5.07 -6.62
CA LYS A 137 0.08 -5.64 -5.95
C LYS A 137 -1.21 -5.20 -6.64
N ARG A 138 -1.36 -3.92 -6.95
CA ARG A 138 -2.56 -3.40 -7.64
C ARG A 138 -2.74 -4.02 -9.04
N ALA A 139 -1.65 -4.15 -9.79
CA ALA A 139 -1.72 -4.70 -11.15
C ALA A 139 -1.98 -6.21 -11.17
N LEU A 140 -1.29 -6.99 -10.32
CA LEU A 140 -1.33 -8.45 -10.37
C LEU A 140 -2.44 -9.08 -9.49
N ARG A 141 -2.87 -8.41 -8.42
CA ARG A 141 -3.86 -8.96 -7.50
C ARG A 141 -5.22 -8.26 -7.59
N ASP A 142 -5.23 -6.95 -7.89
CA ASP A 142 -6.47 -6.20 -8.02
C ASP A 142 -6.88 -6.00 -9.50
N GLY A 143 -6.06 -6.45 -10.46
CA GLY A 143 -6.35 -6.37 -11.89
C GLY A 143 -6.34 -4.94 -12.45
N TRP A 144 -5.66 -4.01 -11.78
CA TRP A 144 -5.62 -2.62 -12.24
C TRP A 144 -4.76 -2.44 -13.51
N PRO A 145 -5.16 -1.53 -14.41
CA PRO A 145 -4.25 -1.04 -15.45
C PRO A 145 -2.95 -0.49 -14.84
N ILE A 146 -1.83 -0.72 -15.52
CA ILE A 146 -0.50 -0.32 -15.03
C ILE A 146 -0.45 1.18 -14.76
N GLU A 147 -1.03 2.00 -15.63
CA GLU A 147 -1.05 3.45 -15.52
C GLU A 147 -1.80 3.92 -14.25
N LYS A 148 -2.90 3.27 -13.94
CA LYS A 148 -3.67 3.55 -12.71
C LYS A 148 -2.87 3.14 -11.46
N ALA A 149 -2.25 1.97 -11.49
CA ALA A 149 -1.42 1.47 -10.39
C ALA A 149 -0.19 2.36 -10.16
N LEU A 150 0.43 2.85 -11.25
CA LEU A 150 1.56 3.78 -11.20
C LEU A 150 1.15 5.13 -10.60
N ALA A 151 0.01 5.68 -11.00
CA ALA A 151 -0.48 6.96 -10.46
C ALA A 151 -0.70 6.87 -8.93
N GLU A 152 -1.30 5.79 -8.42
CA GLU A 152 -1.45 5.57 -6.99
C GLU A 152 -0.08 5.39 -6.29
N ALA A 153 0.84 4.64 -6.89
CA ALA A 153 2.19 4.43 -6.36
C ALA A 153 2.98 5.74 -6.25
N GLN A 154 2.85 6.64 -7.22
CA GLN A 154 3.45 7.98 -7.20
C GLN A 154 2.82 8.85 -6.10
N ALA A 155 1.51 8.78 -5.92
CA ALA A 155 0.81 9.47 -4.83
C ALA A 155 1.26 8.96 -3.44
N ILE A 156 1.58 7.67 -3.29
CA ILE A 156 2.20 7.10 -2.09
C ILE A 156 3.61 7.67 -1.89
N GLY A 157 4.42 7.74 -2.95
CA GLY A 157 5.79 8.26 -2.87
C GLY A 157 6.80 7.61 -3.81
N LEU A 158 6.36 6.83 -4.82
CA LEU A 158 7.25 6.27 -5.83
C LEU A 158 7.84 7.40 -6.69
N ASN A 159 9.15 7.60 -6.58
CA ASN A 159 9.90 8.64 -7.30
C ASN A 159 11.24 8.12 -7.87
N ASN A 160 11.40 6.80 -7.98
CA ASN A 160 12.61 6.13 -8.47
C ASN A 160 12.33 5.47 -9.82
N ALA A 161 12.95 5.97 -10.89
CA ALA A 161 12.73 5.49 -12.26
C ALA A 161 13.15 4.02 -12.44
N ALA A 162 14.28 3.59 -11.86
CA ALA A 162 14.74 2.21 -11.95
C ALA A 162 13.77 1.24 -11.27
N LEU A 163 13.23 1.64 -10.13
CA LEU A 163 12.22 0.85 -9.41
C LEU A 163 10.89 0.81 -10.17
N THR A 164 10.50 1.90 -10.84
CA THR A 164 9.32 1.93 -11.72
C THR A 164 9.50 0.96 -12.90
N THR A 165 10.67 0.97 -13.53
CA THR A 165 11.01 0.04 -14.61
C THR A 165 10.97 -1.40 -14.12
N PHE A 166 11.59 -1.69 -12.98
CA PHE A 166 11.54 -3.03 -12.38
C PHE A 166 10.09 -3.49 -12.13
N ALA A 167 9.28 -2.65 -11.50
CA ALA A 167 7.89 -2.98 -11.19
C ALA A 167 7.08 -3.26 -12.47
N THR A 168 7.25 -2.45 -13.51
CA THR A 168 6.60 -2.64 -14.82
C THR A 168 7.02 -3.95 -15.47
N ASN A 169 8.32 -4.27 -15.49
CA ASN A 169 8.84 -5.51 -16.05
C ASN A 169 8.34 -6.73 -15.27
N TYR A 170 8.35 -6.64 -13.93
CA TYR A 170 7.83 -7.71 -13.07
C TYR A 170 6.34 -7.97 -13.37
N ILE A 171 5.52 -6.93 -13.48
CA ILE A 171 4.10 -7.05 -13.82
C ILE A 171 3.91 -7.72 -15.18
N ASN A 172 4.67 -7.29 -16.21
CA ASN A 172 4.53 -7.82 -17.57
C ASN A 172 4.96 -9.29 -17.69
N SER A 173 5.88 -9.74 -16.84
CA SER A 173 6.35 -11.14 -16.83
C SER A 173 5.47 -12.08 -15.98
N HIS A 174 4.48 -11.56 -15.24
CA HIS A 174 3.62 -12.33 -14.34
C HIS A 174 2.11 -12.17 -14.63
N LYS A 175 1.77 -11.55 -15.77
CA LYS A 175 0.37 -11.45 -16.28
C LYS A 175 -0.04 -12.71 -17.02
#